data_a3c481c475ef6b7714d52d515bec32b6
#
_entry.id   a3c481c475ef6b7714d52d515bec32b6
#
_cell.length_a   1.000
_cell.length_b   1.000
_cell.length_c   1.000
_cell.angle_alpha   90.00
_cell.angle_beta   90.00
_cell.angle_gamma   90.00
#
_symmetry.space_group_name_H-M   'P 1'
#
loop_
_entity.id
_entity.type
_entity.pdbx_description
1 polymer ?
#
loop_
_entity_poly.entity_id
_entity_poly.type
_entity_poly.pdbx_seq_one_letter_code
_entity_poly.pdbx_strand_id
1 'polypeptide(L)'
;ETSGSIIFSLDDKYIFYSKLDNNHRARKIYRHKIGNFDDEDELIFEEKSEAFTVSIGISSDEKYYFILTSDHNTSEQYYFSINEKIPKPKLIIKRERGILYSVSSWNGKFYNHTNKDAEDFKIDISESLEKQNWKPFITPKNEVLVGGCIFLKKWIIRSETSDALDKLFVRNISTNKEEELIFSDEKVCVPNISLKQKDRNTDEIYIGYSSPKTPSRVYSYNLLTKSKKLVKEQEIPSGHNPDDYIVERVEYESHDGRMVPLTITRHKKTKIDGSANLLL
;
A
#
# COMPACT_ATOMS: atom_id res chain seq x y z
N GLU A 1 1.64 24.31 13.21
CA GLU A 1 2.18 23.60 12.03
C GLU A 1 1.34 22.39 11.70
N THR A 2 1.35 21.96 10.44
CA THR A 2 0.59 20.79 9.93
C THR A 2 1.53 19.80 9.25
N SER A 3 1.10 18.55 9.08
CA SER A 3 1.88 17.52 8.37
C SER A 3 1.96 17.75 6.85
N GLY A 4 1.25 18.73 6.31
CA GLY A 4 1.16 18.98 4.87
C GLY A 4 0.15 18.10 4.12
N SER A 5 -0.41 17.07 4.75
CA SER A 5 -1.46 16.23 4.16
C SER A 5 -2.83 16.78 4.49
N ILE A 6 -3.68 16.91 3.47
CA ILE A 6 -5.07 17.36 3.62
C ILE A 6 -6.02 16.42 2.86
N ILE A 7 -7.24 16.30 3.35
CA ILE A 7 -8.33 15.55 2.69
C ILE A 7 -9.55 16.44 2.61
N PHE A 8 -10.08 16.63 1.41
CA PHE A 8 -11.34 17.34 1.21
C PHE A 8 -12.54 16.48 1.61
N SER A 9 -13.57 17.11 2.16
CA SER A 9 -14.88 16.48 2.23
C SER A 9 -15.46 16.32 0.82
N LEU A 10 -16.34 15.33 0.62
CA LEU A 10 -16.91 15.07 -0.72
C LEU A 10 -17.82 16.19 -1.23
N ASP A 11 -18.29 17.07 -0.33
CA ASP A 11 -19.09 18.26 -0.67
C ASP A 11 -18.26 19.54 -0.84
N ASP A 12 -16.93 19.41 -0.80
CA ASP A 12 -15.92 20.46 -0.92
C ASP A 12 -16.09 21.63 0.09
N LYS A 13 -16.80 21.39 1.22
CA LYS A 13 -17.01 22.43 2.24
C LYS A 13 -15.98 22.42 3.35
N TYR A 14 -15.32 21.29 3.55
CA TYR A 14 -14.36 21.09 4.63
C TYR A 14 -13.07 20.46 4.13
N ILE A 15 -12.00 20.73 4.85
CA ILE A 15 -10.78 19.94 4.78
C ILE A 15 -10.49 19.35 6.15
N PHE A 16 -9.93 18.14 6.13
CA PHE A 16 -9.37 17.49 7.31
C PHE A 16 -7.86 17.50 7.20
N TYR A 17 -7.18 17.75 8.30
CA TYR A 17 -5.72 17.81 8.34
C TYR A 17 -5.18 17.38 9.70
N SER A 18 -3.91 16.97 9.75
CA SER A 18 -3.20 16.68 11.00
C SER A 18 -2.40 17.88 11.46
N LYS A 19 -2.52 18.22 12.74
CA LYS A 19 -1.73 19.26 13.39
C LYS A 19 -0.58 18.63 14.18
N LEU A 20 0.61 19.23 14.05
CA LEU A 20 1.81 18.79 14.74
C LEU A 20 1.82 19.33 16.16
N ASP A 21 2.41 18.56 17.08
CA ASP A 21 2.76 19.02 18.43
C ASP A 21 4.12 19.71 18.44
N ASN A 22 4.60 20.10 19.63
CA ASN A 22 5.88 20.78 19.80
C ASN A 22 7.09 19.90 19.42
N ASN A 23 6.92 18.59 19.30
CA ASN A 23 7.94 17.63 18.86
C ASN A 23 7.82 17.32 17.35
N HIS A 24 7.08 18.13 16.59
CA HIS A 24 6.79 17.94 15.18
C HIS A 24 6.12 16.58 14.86
N ARG A 25 5.30 16.04 15.77
CA ARG A 25 4.57 14.81 15.59
C ARG A 25 3.08 15.10 15.35
N ALA A 26 2.49 14.47 14.33
CA ALA A 26 1.06 14.58 14.06
C ALA A 26 0.28 13.83 15.15
N ARG A 27 -0.46 14.56 16.00
CA ARG A 27 -1.21 13.98 17.13
C ARG A 27 -2.67 14.34 17.16
N LYS A 28 -3.08 15.34 16.34
CA LYS A 28 -4.46 15.83 16.32
C LYS A 28 -4.97 15.89 14.89
N ILE A 29 -6.23 15.53 14.72
CA ILE A 29 -6.97 15.71 13.47
C ILE A 29 -7.96 16.85 13.68
N TYR A 30 -7.90 17.83 12.81
CA TYR A 30 -8.82 18.96 12.76
C TYR A 30 -9.65 18.93 11.49
N ARG A 31 -10.84 19.57 11.57
CA ARG A 31 -11.69 19.89 10.44
C ARG A 31 -11.78 21.40 10.29
N HIS A 32 -11.38 21.91 9.14
CA HIS A 32 -11.49 23.31 8.77
C HIS A 32 -12.64 23.49 7.79
N LYS A 33 -13.49 24.49 8.01
CA LYS A 33 -14.53 24.90 7.06
C LYS A 33 -13.91 25.87 6.06
N ILE A 34 -13.99 25.55 4.76
CA ILE A 34 -13.41 26.38 3.70
C ILE A 34 -14.06 27.75 3.70
N GLY A 35 -13.24 28.79 3.76
CA GLY A 35 -13.65 30.20 3.83
C GLY A 35 -13.76 30.79 5.23
N ASN A 36 -13.58 29.97 6.27
CA ASN A 36 -13.50 30.45 7.66
C ASN A 36 -12.06 30.76 8.08
N PHE A 37 -11.86 31.30 9.27
CA PHE A 37 -10.55 31.45 9.89
C PHE A 37 -10.12 30.16 10.60
N ASP A 38 -8.81 29.97 10.80
CA ASP A 38 -8.23 28.76 11.40
C ASP A 38 -8.47 28.61 12.92
N ASP A 39 -8.83 29.70 13.61
CA ASP A 39 -9.24 29.68 15.01
C ASP A 39 -10.65 29.07 15.23
N GLU A 40 -11.43 28.91 14.16
CA GLU A 40 -12.72 28.22 14.16
C GLU A 40 -12.60 26.70 13.87
N ASP A 41 -11.40 26.17 13.75
CA ASP A 41 -11.17 24.77 13.40
C ASP A 41 -11.61 23.80 14.49
N GLU A 42 -12.32 22.76 14.09
CA GLU A 42 -12.88 21.78 15.00
C GLU A 42 -11.89 20.63 15.24
N LEU A 43 -11.57 20.36 16.51
CA LEU A 43 -10.81 19.17 16.89
C LEU A 43 -11.69 17.93 16.74
N ILE A 44 -11.31 17.01 15.85
CA ILE A 44 -12.03 15.76 15.59
C ILE A 44 -11.46 14.61 16.40
N PHE A 45 -10.13 14.55 16.52
CA PHE A 45 -9.47 13.46 17.22
C PHE A 45 -8.14 13.93 17.83
N GLU A 46 -7.81 13.37 19.00
CA GLU A 46 -6.53 13.59 19.66
C GLU A 46 -5.96 12.26 20.18
N GLU A 47 -4.77 11.92 19.74
CA GLU A 47 -3.99 10.81 20.30
C GLU A 47 -3.28 11.26 21.58
N LYS A 48 -3.53 10.54 22.67
CA LYS A 48 -2.98 10.88 23.99
C LYS A 48 -1.53 10.40 24.18
N SER A 49 -1.16 9.31 23.51
CA SER A 49 0.17 8.75 23.64
C SER A 49 1.18 9.51 22.78
N GLU A 50 2.30 9.90 23.38
CA GLU A 50 3.40 10.57 22.65
C GLU A 50 4.16 9.63 21.71
N ALA A 51 4.02 8.31 21.87
CA ALA A 51 4.64 7.32 21.01
C ALA A 51 3.94 7.19 19.65
N PHE A 52 2.66 7.60 19.55
CA PHE A 52 1.83 7.39 18.37
C PHE A 52 1.66 8.66 17.55
N THR A 53 1.52 8.49 16.25
CA THR A 53 1.14 9.54 15.30
C THR A 53 -0.22 9.24 14.71
N VAL A 54 -0.91 10.27 14.20
CA VAL A 54 -2.23 10.14 13.58
C VAL A 54 -2.23 10.57 12.14
N SER A 55 -3.05 9.89 11.35
CA SER A 55 -3.39 10.29 9.99
C SER A 55 -4.87 10.08 9.74
N ILE A 56 -5.42 10.76 8.73
CA ILE A 56 -6.80 10.58 8.29
C ILE A 56 -6.82 10.25 6.81
N GLY A 57 -7.73 9.35 6.41
CA GLY A 57 -7.95 8.94 5.05
C GLY A 57 -9.43 8.76 4.75
N ILE A 58 -9.79 8.73 3.46
CA ILE A 58 -11.13 8.37 3.01
C ILE A 58 -11.11 6.92 2.51
N SER A 59 -12.19 6.18 2.79
CA SER A 59 -12.34 4.80 2.31
C SER A 59 -12.40 4.72 0.78
N SER A 60 -12.03 3.56 0.24
CA SER A 60 -12.01 3.32 -1.21
C SER A 60 -13.38 3.47 -1.89
N ASP A 61 -14.47 3.25 -1.14
CA ASP A 61 -15.85 3.42 -1.58
C ASP A 61 -16.47 4.77 -1.16
N GLU A 62 -15.63 5.68 -0.63
CA GLU A 62 -16.01 7.04 -0.22
C GLU A 62 -17.21 7.09 0.75
N LYS A 63 -17.32 6.09 1.64
CA LYS A 63 -18.41 6.02 2.63
C LYS A 63 -17.98 6.40 4.05
N TYR A 64 -16.68 6.29 4.32
CA TYR A 64 -16.12 6.50 5.64
C TYR A 64 -14.83 7.30 5.59
N TYR A 65 -14.61 8.09 6.64
CA TYR A 65 -13.28 8.54 7.00
C TYR A 65 -12.69 7.57 8.00
N PHE A 66 -11.42 7.26 7.82
CA PHE A 66 -10.63 6.44 8.73
C PHE A 66 -9.52 7.28 9.35
N ILE A 67 -9.41 7.26 10.67
CA ILE A 67 -8.29 7.81 11.42
C ILE A 67 -7.43 6.64 11.86
N LEU A 68 -6.19 6.62 11.41
CA LEU A 68 -5.18 5.65 11.83
C LEU A 68 -4.27 6.31 12.86
N THR A 69 -4.06 5.67 14.00
CA THR A 69 -3.03 6.00 14.96
C THR A 69 -2.06 4.85 15.11
N SER A 70 -0.77 5.11 14.99
CA SER A 70 0.25 4.06 14.99
C SER A 70 1.61 4.53 15.50
N ASP A 71 2.37 3.58 16.00
CA ASP A 71 3.81 3.62 16.13
C ASP A 71 4.47 2.66 15.13
N HIS A 72 5.70 2.19 15.38
CA HIS A 72 6.41 1.29 14.46
C HIS A 72 5.81 -0.12 14.36
N ASN A 73 5.16 -0.62 15.41
CA ASN A 73 4.73 -2.02 15.50
C ASN A 73 3.32 -2.21 16.06
N THR A 74 2.61 -1.13 16.32
CA THR A 74 1.27 -1.17 16.90
C THR A 74 0.38 -0.14 16.22
N SER A 75 -0.84 -0.52 15.87
CA SER A 75 -1.80 0.41 15.29
C SER A 75 -3.18 0.32 15.94
N GLU A 76 -3.96 1.37 15.77
CA GLU A 76 -5.37 1.46 16.15
C GLU A 76 -6.09 2.35 15.14
N GLN A 77 -7.32 1.98 14.79
CA GLN A 77 -8.05 2.72 13.77
C GLN A 77 -9.45 3.06 14.23
N TYR A 78 -9.86 4.27 13.87
CA TYR A 78 -11.20 4.79 14.13
C TYR A 78 -11.89 5.12 12.81
N TYR A 79 -13.22 5.18 12.81
CA TYR A 79 -14.01 5.54 11.64
C TYR A 79 -15.19 6.42 12.00
N PHE A 80 -15.67 7.18 11.04
CA PHE A 80 -16.96 7.85 11.04
C PHE A 80 -17.51 7.95 9.61
N SER A 81 -18.83 8.06 9.48
CA SER A 81 -19.46 8.17 8.15
C SER A 81 -19.18 9.54 7.53
N ILE A 82 -19.01 9.57 6.20
CA ILE A 82 -18.90 10.83 5.44
C ILE A 82 -20.14 11.73 5.59
N ASN A 83 -21.30 11.14 5.93
CA ASN A 83 -22.57 11.87 6.10
C ASN A 83 -22.76 12.42 7.51
N GLU A 84 -21.84 12.16 8.45
CA GLU A 84 -21.95 12.72 9.80
C GLU A 84 -21.62 14.20 9.80
N LYS A 85 -22.63 15.03 10.11
CA LYS A 85 -22.46 16.50 10.22
C LYS A 85 -21.49 16.88 11.33
N ILE A 86 -21.51 16.14 12.44
CA ILE A 86 -20.61 16.29 13.58
C ILE A 86 -19.83 14.97 13.68
N PRO A 87 -18.59 14.91 13.21
CA PRO A 87 -17.80 13.69 13.22
C PRO A 87 -17.61 13.16 14.64
N LYS A 88 -17.94 11.87 14.84
CA LYS A 88 -17.72 11.15 16.10
C LYS A 88 -16.93 9.89 15.82
N PRO A 89 -15.60 9.94 15.87
CA PRO A 89 -14.77 8.78 15.58
C PRO A 89 -15.08 7.61 16.52
N LYS A 90 -15.44 6.46 15.93
CA LYS A 90 -15.70 5.20 16.63
C LYS A 90 -14.51 4.30 16.47
N LEU A 91 -14.05 3.69 17.56
CA LEU A 91 -12.98 2.71 17.56
C LEU A 91 -13.40 1.46 16.78
N ILE A 92 -12.50 0.94 15.92
CA ILE A 92 -12.72 -0.34 15.23
C ILE A 92 -12.25 -1.49 16.13
N ILE A 93 -10.95 -1.62 16.35
CA ILE A 93 -10.35 -2.64 17.21
C ILE A 93 -9.39 -1.95 18.16
N LYS A 94 -9.46 -2.28 19.45
CA LYS A 94 -8.51 -1.74 20.44
C LYS A 94 -7.10 -2.21 20.13
N ARG A 95 -6.12 -1.28 20.22
CA ARG A 95 -4.71 -1.60 20.01
C ARG A 95 -4.21 -2.68 20.98
N GLU A 96 -3.37 -3.55 20.46
CA GLU A 96 -2.63 -4.57 21.19
C GLU A 96 -1.15 -4.43 20.79
N ARG A 97 -0.25 -4.43 21.77
CA ARG A 97 1.17 -4.23 21.51
C ARG A 97 1.72 -5.28 20.54
N GLY A 98 2.42 -4.85 19.50
CA GLY A 98 2.98 -5.71 18.46
C GLY A 98 1.97 -6.09 17.36
N ILE A 99 0.72 -5.62 17.46
CA ILE A 99 -0.29 -5.86 16.43
C ILE A 99 -0.48 -4.61 15.58
N LEU A 100 -0.22 -4.79 14.31
CA LEU A 100 -0.53 -3.85 13.25
C LEU A 100 -1.83 -4.27 12.56
N TYR A 101 -2.71 -3.32 12.29
CA TYR A 101 -3.86 -3.56 11.44
C TYR A 101 -4.30 -2.29 10.71
N SER A 102 -4.93 -2.48 9.56
CA SER A 102 -5.62 -1.42 8.84
C SER A 102 -6.85 -1.97 8.15
N VAL A 103 -7.98 -1.28 8.31
CA VAL A 103 -9.25 -1.66 7.71
C VAL A 103 -9.54 -0.77 6.52
N SER A 104 -9.89 -1.38 5.40
CA SER A 104 -10.40 -0.73 4.20
C SER A 104 -11.88 -1.09 3.99
N SER A 105 -12.64 -0.19 3.33
CA SER A 105 -14.05 -0.42 2.99
C SER A 105 -14.22 -0.49 1.48
N TRP A 106 -14.94 -1.53 1.02
CA TRP A 106 -15.32 -1.68 -0.38
C TRP A 106 -16.58 -2.54 -0.55
N ASN A 107 -17.55 -2.04 -1.34
CA ASN A 107 -18.80 -2.75 -1.66
C ASN A 107 -19.57 -3.28 -0.43
N GLY A 108 -19.64 -2.50 0.64
CA GLY A 108 -20.34 -2.86 1.88
C GLY A 108 -19.63 -3.91 2.71
N LYS A 109 -18.37 -4.20 2.41
CA LYS A 109 -17.50 -5.10 3.18
C LYS A 109 -16.27 -4.36 3.68
N PHE A 110 -15.73 -4.86 4.78
CA PHE A 110 -14.54 -4.32 5.44
C PHE A 110 -13.44 -5.36 5.38
N TYR A 111 -12.25 -4.93 4.99
CA TYR A 111 -11.07 -5.77 4.81
C TYR A 111 -10.02 -5.35 5.82
N ASN A 112 -9.73 -6.22 6.76
CA ASN A 112 -8.73 -6.00 7.81
C ASN A 112 -7.41 -6.67 7.45
N HIS A 113 -6.43 -5.89 7.04
CA HIS A 113 -5.06 -6.32 6.84
C HIS A 113 -4.33 -6.26 8.18
N THR A 114 -3.86 -7.39 8.70
CA THR A 114 -3.30 -7.48 10.06
C THR A 114 -2.27 -8.59 10.20
N ASN A 115 -1.34 -8.40 11.14
CA ASN A 115 -0.41 -9.45 11.60
C ASN A 115 -0.91 -10.21 12.82
N LYS A 116 -2.15 -10.00 13.27
CA LYS A 116 -2.72 -10.75 14.40
C LYS A 116 -2.87 -12.23 14.02
N ASP A 117 -2.21 -13.11 14.78
CA ASP A 117 -2.12 -14.55 14.52
C ASP A 117 -1.58 -14.88 13.10
N ALA A 118 -0.70 -14.00 12.56
CA ALA A 118 -0.11 -14.14 11.23
C ALA A 118 1.15 -13.28 11.13
N GLU A 119 2.33 -13.87 11.30
CA GLU A 119 3.62 -13.14 11.31
C GLU A 119 3.78 -12.24 10.07
N ASP A 120 3.50 -12.79 8.88
CA ASP A 120 3.62 -12.12 7.59
C ASP A 120 2.28 -11.56 7.07
N PHE A 121 1.40 -11.19 7.98
CA PHE A 121 0.08 -10.63 7.70
C PHE A 121 -0.91 -11.60 7.07
N LYS A 122 -2.16 -11.22 7.14
CA LYS A 122 -3.35 -11.82 6.52
C LYS A 122 -4.37 -10.73 6.22
N ILE A 123 -5.43 -11.10 5.51
CA ILE A 123 -6.57 -10.21 5.33
C ILE A 123 -7.82 -10.97 5.78
N ASP A 124 -8.52 -10.40 6.75
CA ASP A 124 -9.83 -10.86 7.17
C ASP A 124 -10.93 -9.93 6.62
N ILE A 125 -12.16 -10.46 6.47
CA ILE A 125 -13.29 -9.71 5.92
C ILE A 125 -14.46 -9.73 6.91
N SER A 126 -15.18 -8.61 7.01
CA SER A 126 -16.42 -8.49 7.79
C SER A 126 -17.46 -7.67 7.02
N GLU A 127 -18.74 -7.90 7.28
CA GLU A 127 -19.84 -7.11 6.71
C GLU A 127 -20.25 -5.93 7.60
N SER A 128 -19.68 -5.84 8.82
CA SER A 128 -20.01 -4.79 9.78
C SER A 128 -18.81 -4.46 10.66
N LEU A 129 -18.60 -3.16 10.93
CA LEU A 129 -17.66 -2.68 11.95
C LEU A 129 -18.23 -2.68 13.37
N GLU A 130 -19.55 -2.66 13.51
CA GLU A 130 -20.22 -2.68 14.82
C GLU A 130 -20.37 -4.10 15.34
N LYS A 131 -20.83 -5.02 14.47
CA LYS A 131 -20.96 -6.46 14.77
C LYS A 131 -19.80 -7.21 14.11
N GLN A 132 -18.60 -6.95 14.58
CA GLN A 132 -17.38 -7.50 14.01
C GLN A 132 -17.41 -9.03 14.00
N ASN A 133 -17.43 -9.60 12.80
CA ASN A 133 -17.32 -11.03 12.55
C ASN A 133 -16.30 -11.25 11.44
N TRP A 134 -15.03 -11.14 11.84
CA TRP A 134 -13.91 -11.27 10.93
C TRP A 134 -13.75 -12.72 10.48
N LYS A 135 -13.80 -12.94 9.17
CA LYS A 135 -13.59 -14.25 8.53
C LYS A 135 -12.37 -14.18 7.63
N PRO A 136 -11.62 -15.27 7.47
CA PRO A 136 -10.49 -15.29 6.55
C PRO A 136 -10.88 -14.92 5.11
N PHE A 137 -10.14 -13.99 4.51
CA PHE A 137 -10.24 -13.63 3.09
C PHE A 137 -8.96 -14.02 2.34
N ILE A 138 -7.80 -13.62 2.87
CA ILE A 138 -6.48 -14.10 2.46
C ILE A 138 -5.83 -14.70 3.71
N THR A 139 -5.67 -16.01 3.71
CA THR A 139 -5.01 -16.72 4.81
C THR A 139 -3.50 -16.49 4.77
N PRO A 140 -2.84 -16.48 5.93
CA PRO A 140 -1.39 -16.38 5.98
C PRO A 140 -0.75 -17.59 5.28
N LYS A 141 0.36 -17.36 4.63
CA LYS A 141 1.21 -18.38 4.01
C LYS A 141 2.59 -18.30 4.65
N ASN A 142 3.24 -19.43 4.81
CA ASN A 142 4.60 -19.46 5.33
C ASN A 142 5.55 -18.69 4.40
N GLU A 143 6.39 -17.81 4.96
CA GLU A 143 7.40 -17.02 4.23
C GLU A 143 6.82 -16.16 3.08
N VAL A 144 5.55 -15.74 3.21
CA VAL A 144 4.90 -14.84 2.25
C VAL A 144 4.31 -13.65 2.98
N LEU A 145 4.94 -12.50 2.78
CA LEU A 145 4.41 -11.22 3.28
C LEU A 145 3.20 -10.82 2.44
N VAL A 146 2.02 -10.83 3.06
CA VAL A 146 0.77 -10.40 2.43
C VAL A 146 0.66 -8.88 2.49
N GLY A 147 0.55 -8.22 1.35
CA GLY A 147 0.33 -6.78 1.24
C GLY A 147 -1.15 -6.39 1.27
N GLY A 148 -1.39 -5.09 1.24
CA GLY A 148 -2.74 -4.52 1.22
C GLY A 148 -3.47 -4.70 -0.10
N CYS A 149 -4.75 -4.26 -0.14
CA CYS A 149 -5.61 -4.35 -1.31
C CYS A 149 -5.85 -2.98 -1.95
N ILE A 150 -5.87 -2.96 -3.28
CA ILE A 150 -6.44 -1.89 -4.10
C ILE A 150 -7.77 -2.40 -4.66
N PHE A 151 -8.81 -1.58 -4.57
CA PHE A 151 -10.15 -1.95 -4.96
C PHE A 151 -10.59 -1.19 -6.21
N LEU A 152 -11.13 -1.90 -7.19
CA LEU A 152 -11.84 -1.40 -8.34
C LEU A 152 -13.22 -2.06 -8.41
N LYS A 153 -14.14 -1.53 -9.19
CA LYS A 153 -15.53 -2.05 -9.26
C LYS A 153 -15.60 -3.55 -9.52
N LYS A 154 -14.73 -4.06 -10.40
CA LYS A 154 -14.71 -5.49 -10.80
C LYS A 154 -13.51 -6.26 -10.24
N TRP A 155 -12.54 -5.57 -9.60
CA TRP A 155 -11.25 -6.16 -9.29
C TRP A 155 -10.79 -5.83 -7.87
N ILE A 156 -10.14 -6.80 -7.25
CA ILE A 156 -9.31 -6.60 -6.06
C ILE A 156 -7.89 -6.96 -6.47
N ILE A 157 -6.96 -6.02 -6.26
CA ILE A 157 -5.54 -6.21 -6.56
C ILE A 157 -4.79 -6.17 -5.24
N ARG A 158 -3.89 -7.11 -5.02
CA ARG A 158 -3.06 -7.18 -3.83
C ARG A 158 -1.63 -7.55 -4.19
N SER A 159 -0.69 -7.20 -3.32
CA SER A 159 0.70 -7.63 -3.42
C SER A 159 1.00 -8.78 -2.46
N GLU A 160 1.98 -9.57 -2.80
CA GLU A 160 2.67 -10.51 -1.91
C GLU A 160 4.18 -10.34 -2.15
N THR A 161 4.99 -10.54 -1.10
CA THR A 161 6.44 -10.66 -1.25
C THR A 161 6.85 -12.03 -0.76
N SER A 162 7.52 -12.81 -1.61
CA SER A 162 8.09 -14.11 -1.28
C SER A 162 9.44 -14.26 -1.96
N ASP A 163 10.38 -14.93 -1.31
CA ASP A 163 11.77 -15.04 -1.81
C ASP A 163 12.39 -13.69 -2.15
N ALA A 164 12.06 -12.64 -1.40
CA ALA A 164 12.44 -11.25 -1.66
C ALA A 164 12.03 -10.74 -3.07
N LEU A 165 10.94 -11.26 -3.64
CA LEU A 165 10.35 -10.82 -4.90
C LEU A 165 8.90 -10.41 -4.70
N ASP A 166 8.55 -9.24 -5.23
CA ASP A 166 7.18 -8.73 -5.21
C ASP A 166 6.35 -9.37 -6.31
N LYS A 167 5.16 -9.81 -5.95
CA LYS A 167 4.15 -10.39 -6.83
C LYS A 167 2.84 -9.63 -6.71
N LEU A 168 2.12 -9.55 -7.81
CA LEU A 168 0.81 -8.92 -7.85
C LEU A 168 -0.24 -9.98 -8.18
N PHE A 169 -1.35 -9.94 -7.45
CA PHE A 169 -2.49 -10.83 -7.66
C PHE A 169 -3.73 -10.02 -7.99
N VAL A 170 -4.47 -10.46 -8.98
CA VAL A 170 -5.70 -9.82 -9.44
C VAL A 170 -6.86 -10.79 -9.29
N ARG A 171 -7.85 -10.40 -8.49
CA ARG A 171 -9.09 -11.15 -8.29
C ARG A 171 -10.25 -10.46 -8.98
N ASN A 172 -10.95 -11.20 -9.84
CA ASN A 172 -12.23 -10.75 -10.38
C ASN A 172 -13.33 -10.98 -9.33
N ILE A 173 -14.03 -9.91 -8.93
CA ILE A 173 -15.03 -9.94 -7.84
C ILE A 173 -16.23 -10.81 -8.22
N SER A 174 -16.67 -10.80 -9.51
CA SER A 174 -17.86 -11.53 -9.95
C SER A 174 -17.63 -13.03 -10.01
N THR A 175 -16.47 -13.46 -10.50
CA THR A 175 -16.13 -14.88 -10.67
C THR A 175 -15.36 -15.46 -9.50
N ASN A 176 -14.88 -14.62 -8.61
CA ASN A 176 -13.97 -14.96 -7.50
C ASN A 176 -12.66 -15.65 -7.94
N LYS A 177 -12.34 -15.61 -9.23
CA LYS A 177 -11.07 -16.12 -9.75
C LYS A 177 -9.96 -15.14 -9.47
N GLU A 178 -8.85 -15.65 -8.98
CA GLU A 178 -7.62 -14.90 -8.71
C GLU A 178 -6.48 -15.46 -9.55
N GLU A 179 -5.68 -14.61 -10.14
CA GLU A 179 -4.48 -14.98 -10.90
C GLU A 179 -3.32 -14.04 -10.54
N GLU A 180 -2.10 -14.54 -10.67
CA GLU A 180 -0.90 -13.71 -10.59
C GLU A 180 -0.80 -12.85 -11.86
N LEU A 181 -0.54 -11.56 -11.68
CA LEU A 181 -0.30 -10.64 -12.77
C LEU A 181 1.18 -10.70 -13.12
N ILE A 182 1.53 -11.54 -14.11
CA ILE A 182 2.90 -11.61 -14.65
C ILE A 182 3.05 -10.48 -15.66
N PHE A 183 3.79 -9.45 -15.26
CA PHE A 183 3.92 -8.22 -16.04
C PHE A 183 5.12 -8.22 -16.98
N SER A 184 6.21 -8.89 -16.61
CA SER A 184 7.49 -8.90 -17.32
C SER A 184 8.12 -10.29 -17.27
N ASP A 185 8.96 -10.57 -18.26
CA ASP A 185 9.79 -11.78 -18.30
C ASP A 185 11.03 -11.66 -17.38
N GLU A 186 11.29 -10.47 -16.84
CA GLU A 186 12.37 -10.24 -15.89
C GLU A 186 11.94 -10.77 -14.50
N LYS A 187 12.64 -11.81 -14.02
CA LYS A 187 12.36 -12.44 -12.72
C LYS A 187 12.56 -11.49 -11.54
N VAL A 188 13.57 -10.63 -11.64
CA VAL A 188 13.90 -9.65 -10.59
C VAL A 188 13.41 -8.28 -11.04
N CYS A 189 12.26 -7.87 -10.55
CA CYS A 189 11.67 -6.56 -10.84
C CYS A 189 10.83 -6.09 -9.66
N VAL A 190 10.58 -4.80 -9.62
CA VAL A 190 9.73 -4.15 -8.61
C VAL A 190 8.49 -3.57 -9.31
N PRO A 191 7.40 -4.33 -9.37
CA PRO A 191 6.14 -3.79 -9.85
C PRO A 191 5.42 -3.06 -8.72
N ASN A 192 4.89 -1.88 -9.01
CA ASN A 192 3.95 -1.20 -8.12
C ASN A 192 2.70 -0.77 -8.87
N ILE A 193 1.59 -0.67 -8.16
CA ILE A 193 0.32 -0.30 -8.77
C ILE A 193 -0.14 1.04 -8.23
N SER A 194 -0.63 1.88 -9.14
CA SER A 194 -1.37 3.07 -8.81
C SER A 194 -2.65 3.18 -9.63
N LEU A 195 -3.62 3.88 -9.06
CA LEU A 195 -4.85 4.16 -9.78
C LEU A 195 -4.59 5.22 -10.85
N LYS A 196 -5.11 5.00 -12.05
CA LYS A 196 -5.03 5.97 -13.15
C LYS A 196 -5.87 7.22 -12.87
N GLN A 197 -6.96 7.05 -12.12
CA GLN A 197 -7.92 8.09 -11.77
C GLN A 197 -8.63 7.78 -10.45
N LYS A 198 -9.34 8.74 -9.88
CA LYS A 198 -10.15 8.52 -8.67
C LYS A 198 -11.33 7.58 -8.92
N ASP A 199 -11.93 7.62 -10.12
CA ASP A 199 -13.03 6.72 -10.48
C ASP A 199 -12.53 5.27 -10.51
N ARG A 200 -13.10 4.47 -9.64
CA ARG A 200 -12.78 3.04 -9.51
C ARG A 200 -13.60 2.15 -10.44
N ASN A 201 -14.52 2.74 -11.23
CA ASN A 201 -15.27 2.03 -12.26
C ASN A 201 -14.45 1.92 -13.56
N THR A 202 -13.29 1.32 -13.45
CA THR A 202 -12.35 1.16 -14.55
C THR A 202 -11.74 -0.24 -14.53
N ASP A 203 -11.32 -0.72 -15.70
CA ASP A 203 -10.48 -1.90 -15.84
C ASP A 203 -9.00 -1.49 -16.05
N GLU A 204 -8.66 -0.18 -15.99
CA GLU A 204 -7.32 0.34 -16.23
C GLU A 204 -6.62 0.78 -14.95
N ILE A 205 -5.35 0.42 -14.84
CA ILE A 205 -4.42 0.81 -13.77
C ILE A 205 -3.12 1.32 -14.36
N TYR A 206 -2.33 2.01 -13.56
CA TYR A 206 -0.92 2.22 -13.86
C TYR A 206 -0.07 1.18 -13.12
N ILE A 207 0.88 0.63 -13.85
CA ILE A 207 1.93 -0.23 -13.28
C ILE A 207 3.25 0.51 -13.43
N GLY A 208 3.82 0.92 -12.29
CA GLY A 208 5.21 1.33 -12.20
C GLY A 208 6.09 0.08 -12.22
N TYR A 209 7.17 0.14 -12.96
CA TYR A 209 8.07 -0.99 -13.17
C TYR A 209 9.52 -0.54 -13.21
N SER A 210 10.38 -1.25 -12.53
CA SER A 210 11.82 -1.15 -12.66
C SER A 210 12.49 -2.48 -12.35
N SER A 211 13.70 -2.67 -12.89
CA SER A 211 14.54 -3.80 -12.56
C SER A 211 15.98 -3.34 -12.40
N PRO A 212 16.91 -4.21 -11.94
CA PRO A 212 18.32 -3.83 -11.86
C PRO A 212 18.95 -3.40 -13.19
N LYS A 213 18.37 -3.78 -14.33
CA LYS A 213 18.84 -3.37 -15.66
C LYS A 213 17.87 -2.47 -16.42
N THR A 214 16.61 -2.39 -16.01
CA THR A 214 15.58 -1.61 -16.71
C THR A 214 15.24 -0.34 -15.92
N PRO A 215 15.42 0.86 -16.47
CA PRO A 215 15.04 2.12 -15.87
C PRO A 215 13.55 2.15 -15.50
N SER A 216 13.19 3.07 -14.60
CA SER A 216 11.80 3.22 -14.18
C SER A 216 10.88 3.51 -15.36
N ARG A 217 9.81 2.72 -15.47
CA ARG A 217 8.78 2.82 -16.49
C ARG A 217 7.40 2.89 -15.85
N VAL A 218 6.47 3.57 -16.47
CA VAL A 218 5.06 3.57 -16.12
C VAL A 218 4.27 3.08 -17.31
N TYR A 219 3.45 2.06 -17.07
CA TYR A 219 2.57 1.49 -18.08
C TYR A 219 1.11 1.71 -17.69
N SER A 220 0.26 2.04 -18.67
CA SER A 220 -1.18 1.82 -18.56
C SER A 220 -1.45 0.35 -18.88
N TYR A 221 -2.15 -0.33 -17.98
CA TYR A 221 -2.49 -1.75 -18.10
C TYR A 221 -3.98 -1.96 -17.96
N ASN A 222 -4.57 -2.71 -18.89
CA ASN A 222 -5.99 -3.08 -18.84
C ASN A 222 -6.14 -4.50 -18.29
N LEU A 223 -6.81 -4.62 -17.16
CA LEU A 223 -6.99 -5.88 -16.42
C LEU A 223 -7.87 -6.90 -17.18
N LEU A 224 -8.80 -6.42 -18.04
CA LEU A 224 -9.69 -7.29 -18.80
C LEU A 224 -9.01 -7.85 -20.05
N THR A 225 -8.39 -6.96 -20.83
CA THR A 225 -7.75 -7.33 -22.11
C THR A 225 -6.30 -7.74 -21.97
N LYS A 226 -5.68 -7.52 -20.79
CA LYS A 226 -4.25 -7.74 -20.49
C LYS A 226 -3.31 -6.94 -21.39
N SER A 227 -3.84 -5.91 -22.07
CA SER A 227 -3.03 -5.02 -22.92
C SER A 227 -2.26 -4.02 -22.06
N LYS A 228 -1.02 -3.72 -22.47
CA LYS A 228 -0.17 -2.75 -21.81
C LYS A 228 0.34 -1.71 -22.82
N LYS A 229 0.45 -0.45 -22.35
CA LYS A 229 1.00 0.66 -23.12
C LYS A 229 1.99 1.41 -22.27
N LEU A 230 3.22 1.60 -22.76
CA LEU A 230 4.22 2.46 -22.12
C LEU A 230 3.72 3.92 -22.13
N VAL A 231 3.66 4.53 -20.94
CA VAL A 231 3.22 5.92 -20.74
C VAL A 231 4.41 6.83 -20.50
N LYS A 232 5.37 6.37 -19.70
CA LYS A 232 6.56 7.11 -19.33
C LYS A 232 7.74 6.17 -19.10
N GLU A 233 8.92 6.61 -19.49
CA GLU A 233 10.20 5.96 -19.19
C GLU A 233 11.17 7.00 -18.64
N GLN A 234 11.97 6.62 -17.68
CA GLN A 234 13.04 7.46 -17.16
C GLN A 234 14.13 7.61 -18.22
N GLU A 235 14.44 8.84 -18.58
CA GLU A 235 15.55 9.14 -19.47
C GLU A 235 16.89 8.95 -18.72
N ILE A 236 17.85 8.36 -19.42
CA ILE A 236 19.24 8.24 -18.98
C ILE A 236 20.12 9.03 -19.93
N PRO A 237 20.47 10.30 -19.61
CA PRO A 237 21.18 11.20 -20.54
C PRO A 237 22.53 10.67 -21.04
N SER A 238 23.22 9.87 -20.25
CA SER A 238 24.49 9.23 -20.64
C SER A 238 24.33 8.05 -21.60
N GLY A 239 23.09 7.69 -21.91
CA GLY A 239 22.77 6.49 -22.66
C GLY A 239 22.70 5.25 -21.76
N HIS A 240 21.78 4.35 -22.07
CA HIS A 240 21.62 3.08 -21.38
C HIS A 240 20.91 2.08 -22.29
N ASN A 241 21.44 0.86 -22.37
CA ASN A 241 20.78 -0.25 -23.04
C ASN A 241 20.61 -1.40 -22.04
N PRO A 242 19.38 -1.74 -21.61
CA PRO A 242 19.12 -2.86 -20.69
C PRO A 242 19.71 -4.19 -21.17
N ASP A 243 19.78 -4.35 -22.50
CA ASP A 243 20.31 -5.59 -23.09
C ASP A 243 21.81 -5.77 -22.91
N ASP A 244 22.54 -4.74 -22.48
CA ASP A 244 23.96 -4.87 -22.17
C ASP A 244 24.23 -5.44 -20.79
N TYR A 245 23.20 -5.68 -19.99
CA TYR A 245 23.31 -6.16 -18.62
C TYR A 245 22.68 -7.53 -18.46
N ILE A 246 23.29 -8.33 -17.59
CA ILE A 246 22.82 -9.63 -17.15
C ILE A 246 22.43 -9.51 -15.68
N VAL A 247 21.24 -9.98 -15.36
CA VAL A 247 20.72 -10.08 -13.99
C VAL A 247 20.53 -11.54 -13.67
N GLU A 248 21.25 -12.03 -12.68
CA GLU A 248 21.22 -13.42 -12.23
C GLU A 248 20.75 -13.45 -10.79
N ARG A 249 19.93 -14.45 -10.47
CA ARG A 249 19.51 -14.73 -9.09
C ARG A 249 20.12 -16.07 -8.69
N VAL A 250 20.92 -16.02 -7.64
CA VAL A 250 21.57 -17.18 -7.06
C VAL A 250 21.23 -17.25 -5.57
N GLU A 251 21.47 -18.40 -4.97
CA GLU A 251 21.36 -18.58 -3.53
C GLU A 251 22.72 -18.95 -2.97
N TYR A 252 23.02 -18.47 -1.78
CA TYR A 252 24.19 -18.88 -1.02
C TYR A 252 23.79 -19.28 0.39
N GLU A 253 24.52 -20.21 0.95
CA GLU A 253 24.32 -20.68 2.31
C GLU A 253 24.92 -19.68 3.31
N SER A 254 24.09 -19.15 4.22
CA SER A 254 24.50 -18.29 5.31
C SER A 254 25.16 -19.11 6.43
N HIS A 255 25.84 -18.42 7.37
CA HIS A 255 26.52 -19.04 8.52
C HIS A 255 25.60 -19.89 9.43
N ASP A 256 24.29 -19.67 9.37
CA ASP A 256 23.24 -20.41 10.11
C ASP A 256 22.62 -21.55 9.28
N GLY A 257 23.17 -21.83 8.08
CA GLY A 257 22.69 -22.87 7.18
C GLY A 257 21.47 -22.49 6.33
N ARG A 258 20.98 -21.25 6.43
CA ARG A 258 19.87 -20.78 5.61
C ARG A 258 20.34 -20.35 4.23
N MET A 259 19.57 -20.71 3.22
CA MET A 259 19.78 -20.22 1.86
C MET A 259 19.29 -18.78 1.74
N VAL A 260 20.18 -17.90 1.31
CA VAL A 260 19.88 -16.47 1.15
C VAL A 260 19.92 -16.13 -0.33
N PRO A 261 18.86 -15.53 -0.88
CA PRO A 261 18.84 -15.12 -2.27
C PRO A 261 19.73 -13.91 -2.51
N LEU A 262 20.52 -13.98 -3.56
CA LEU A 262 21.42 -12.92 -4.02
C LEU A 262 21.12 -12.56 -5.46
N THR A 263 20.96 -11.27 -5.75
CA THR A 263 20.81 -10.76 -7.11
C THR A 263 22.12 -10.16 -7.58
N ILE A 264 22.68 -10.70 -8.66
CA ILE A 264 23.91 -10.23 -9.28
C ILE A 264 23.56 -9.50 -10.56
N THR A 265 23.99 -8.23 -10.66
CA THR A 265 23.84 -7.45 -11.89
C THR A 265 25.24 -7.14 -12.43
N ARG A 266 25.47 -7.46 -13.69
CA ARG A 266 26.76 -7.20 -14.35
C ARG A 266 26.59 -6.83 -15.81
N HIS A 267 27.50 -6.04 -16.32
CA HIS A 267 27.59 -5.83 -17.78
C HIS A 267 28.02 -7.15 -18.47
N LYS A 268 27.52 -7.46 -19.65
CA LYS A 268 27.85 -8.67 -20.43
C LYS A 268 29.35 -8.88 -20.64
N LYS A 269 30.11 -7.78 -20.77
CA LYS A 269 31.56 -7.81 -21.01
C LYS A 269 32.36 -7.98 -19.73
N THR A 270 31.72 -7.99 -18.54
CA THR A 270 32.42 -8.20 -17.27
C THR A 270 33.02 -9.61 -17.25
N LYS A 271 34.31 -9.72 -17.01
CA LYS A 271 34.99 -10.99 -16.86
C LYS A 271 34.63 -11.65 -15.54
N ILE A 272 34.36 -12.95 -15.58
CA ILE A 272 34.03 -13.74 -14.38
C ILE A 272 35.31 -14.53 -13.98
N ASP A 273 36.36 -13.82 -13.63
CA ASP A 273 37.68 -14.37 -13.26
C ASP A 273 38.18 -13.82 -11.91
N GLY A 274 37.31 -13.14 -11.16
CA GLY A 274 37.66 -12.55 -9.88
C GLY A 274 38.34 -11.16 -9.96
N SER A 275 38.58 -10.64 -11.18
CA SER A 275 39.23 -9.34 -11.35
C SER A 275 38.32 -8.13 -11.34
N ALA A 276 36.99 -8.34 -11.47
CA ALA A 276 36.02 -7.27 -11.46
C ALA A 276 35.76 -6.73 -10.05
N ASN A 277 35.62 -5.42 -9.95
CA ASN A 277 35.17 -4.79 -8.70
C ASN A 277 33.73 -5.18 -8.41
N LEU A 278 33.44 -5.47 -7.14
CA LEU A 278 32.11 -5.76 -6.63
C LEU A 278 31.64 -4.62 -5.75
N LEU A 279 30.41 -4.19 -5.94
CA LEU A 279 29.65 -3.32 -5.03
C LEU A 279 28.55 -4.16 -4.38
N LEU A 280 28.52 -4.19 -3.04
CA LEU A 280 27.48 -4.80 -2.22
C LEU A 280 26.52 -3.74 -1.69
#